data_c83c46eb0d67c8ebbdb533b8c2e29ae4
#
_entry.id   c83c46eb0d67c8ebbdb533b8c2e29ae4
#
_cell.length_a   1.000
_cell.length_b   1.000
_cell.length_c   1.000
_cell.angle_alpha   90.00
_cell.angle_beta   90.00
_cell.angle_gamma   90.00
#
_symmetry.space_group_name_H-M   'P 1'
#
loop_
_entity.id
_entity.type
_entity.pdbx_description
1 polymer ?
#
loop_
_entity_poly.entity_id
_entity_poly.type
_entity_poly.pdbx_seq_one_letter_code
_entity_poly.pdbx_strand_id
1 'polypeptide(L)'
;SDVCSSDLKFSPEAKADVEAKVATMIDVYKSRLQTADWLAPETREKAITKLNVITPHIGYPEKLPETYDKKIIDENLSLVENAQKLVEISIAHSWSKWNKPVDRSEWHMPAHMVNAYYDPQQNQIVFPAAILQAPFYDIAQSSSANYGGIGAVIAHEISHAFDTNGASFDENGSLKNWWTEDDYAAFKERTDKIVDQFEGLDSYGAKVNGKLTVSENVADLGGVACALEAAKRDEDFSVREFFINFATIWRTKAREEYMQMLASVDVHAPAKWRTNVIVSNFDEFHKEFDV
;
A
#
# COMPACT_ATOMS: atom_id res chain seq x y z
N SER A 1 -9.28 -26.47 0.58
CA SER A 1 -8.53 -26.34 1.79
C SER A 1 -7.51 -25.23 1.54
N ASP A 2 -7.22 -24.31 2.22
CA ASP A 2 -7.18 -24.02 3.58
C ASP A 2 -7.04 -22.51 3.76
N VAL A 3 -8.15 -21.84 3.79
CA VAL A 3 -8.25 -20.57 4.51
C VAL A 3 -7.72 -20.80 5.94
N CYS A 4 -7.87 -22.04 6.42
CA CYS A 4 -7.44 -22.49 7.75
C CYS A 4 -5.94 -22.42 8.06
N SER A 5 -5.02 -22.40 7.09
CA SER A 5 -3.59 -22.27 7.44
C SER A 5 -3.17 -20.82 7.74
N SER A 6 -3.90 -19.85 7.21
CA SER A 6 -3.69 -18.42 7.51
C SER A 6 -4.12 -18.10 8.95
N ASP A 7 -5.25 -18.67 9.41
CA ASP A 7 -5.81 -18.46 10.76
C ASP A 7 -4.83 -18.96 11.84
N LEU A 8 -4.13 -20.07 11.57
CA LEU A 8 -3.16 -20.65 12.50
C LEU A 8 -1.89 -19.78 12.65
N LYS A 9 -1.64 -18.89 11.70
CA LYS A 9 -0.44 -18.04 11.68
C LYS A 9 -0.72 -16.57 11.99
N PHE A 10 -1.97 -16.13 11.83
CA PHE A 10 -2.41 -14.78 12.10
C PHE A 10 -3.57 -14.81 13.09
N SER A 11 -3.26 -14.58 14.36
CA SER A 11 -4.22 -14.71 15.44
C SER A 11 -5.27 -13.59 15.45
N PRO A 12 -6.44 -13.81 16.09
CA PRO A 12 -7.44 -12.75 16.25
C PRO A 12 -6.91 -11.52 16.99
N GLU A 13 -5.99 -11.69 17.94
CA GLU A 13 -5.36 -10.59 18.67
C GLU A 13 -4.45 -9.78 17.74
N ALA A 14 -3.67 -10.44 16.90
CA ALA A 14 -2.84 -9.78 15.89
C ALA A 14 -3.71 -9.02 14.88
N LYS A 15 -4.84 -9.60 14.46
CA LYS A 15 -5.80 -8.94 13.58
C LYS A 15 -6.34 -7.66 14.22
N ALA A 16 -6.79 -7.73 15.47
CA ALA A 16 -7.33 -6.58 16.20
C ALA A 16 -6.27 -5.47 16.40
N ASP A 17 -5.01 -5.83 16.66
CA ASP A 17 -3.92 -4.86 16.78
C ASP A 17 -3.63 -4.15 15.43
N VAL A 18 -3.61 -4.89 14.33
CA VAL A 18 -3.44 -4.29 13.00
C VAL A 18 -4.64 -3.42 12.61
N GLU A 19 -5.87 -3.82 12.93
CA GLU A 19 -7.09 -3.00 12.75
C GLU A 19 -6.99 -1.67 13.52
N ALA A 20 -6.49 -1.70 14.75
CA ALA A 20 -6.26 -0.49 15.55
C ALA A 20 -5.20 0.42 14.91
N LYS A 21 -4.12 -0.16 14.35
CA LYS A 21 -3.10 0.60 13.63
C LYS A 21 -3.65 1.25 12.36
N VAL A 22 -4.48 0.54 11.59
CA VAL A 22 -5.17 1.12 10.42
C VAL A 22 -6.04 2.31 10.83
N ALA A 23 -6.85 2.17 11.89
CA ALA A 23 -7.68 3.25 12.40
C ALA A 23 -6.83 4.47 12.83
N THR A 24 -5.72 4.24 13.52
CA THR A 24 -4.78 5.29 13.92
C THR A 24 -4.17 6.00 12.70
N MET A 25 -3.78 5.26 11.66
CA MET A 25 -3.24 5.85 10.43
C MET A 25 -4.27 6.73 9.71
N ILE A 26 -5.50 6.25 9.58
CA ILE A 26 -6.60 7.04 8.98
C ILE A 26 -6.81 8.35 9.77
N ASP A 27 -6.72 8.29 11.09
CA ASP A 27 -6.88 9.46 11.96
C ASP A 27 -5.74 10.46 11.81
N VAL A 28 -4.50 9.97 11.74
CA VAL A 28 -3.33 10.81 11.46
C VAL A 28 -3.46 11.46 10.08
N TYR A 29 -3.86 10.72 9.04
CA TYR A 29 -4.09 11.30 7.72
C TYR A 29 -5.14 12.41 7.73
N LYS A 30 -6.25 12.22 8.44
CA LYS A 30 -7.28 13.26 8.60
C LYS A 30 -6.71 14.52 9.26
N SER A 31 -5.95 14.36 10.34
CA SER A 31 -5.30 15.47 11.03
C SER A 31 -4.35 16.23 10.11
N ARG A 32 -3.53 15.52 9.33
CA ARG A 32 -2.61 16.11 8.35
C ARG A 32 -3.35 16.86 7.24
N LEU A 33 -4.43 16.29 6.71
CA LEU A 33 -5.26 16.96 5.71
C LEU A 33 -5.93 18.22 6.27
N GLN A 34 -6.39 18.19 7.52
CA GLN A 34 -7.00 19.36 8.17
C GLN A 34 -6.04 20.54 8.28
N THR A 35 -4.75 20.27 8.44
CA THR A 35 -3.69 21.28 8.57
C THR A 35 -2.96 21.59 7.26
N ALA A 36 -3.31 20.92 6.15
CA ALA A 36 -2.71 21.15 4.85
C ALA A 36 -3.16 22.50 4.27
N ASP A 37 -2.36 23.54 4.49
CA ASP A 37 -2.65 24.93 4.11
C ASP A 37 -2.63 25.19 2.60
N TRP A 38 -1.97 24.30 1.85
CA TRP A 38 -1.88 24.35 0.39
C TRP A 38 -3.11 23.79 -0.33
N LEU A 39 -4.03 23.12 0.39
CA LEU A 39 -5.29 22.61 -0.14
C LEU A 39 -6.44 23.58 0.14
N ALA A 40 -7.25 23.82 -0.86
CA ALA A 40 -8.53 24.54 -0.71
C ALA A 40 -9.46 23.78 0.27
N PRO A 41 -10.30 24.50 1.03
CA PRO A 41 -11.21 23.88 2.01
C PRO A 41 -12.09 22.78 1.40
N GLU A 42 -12.59 22.98 0.18
CA GLU A 42 -13.45 22.03 -0.53
C GLU A 42 -12.73 20.75 -0.94
N THR A 43 -11.47 20.84 -1.41
CA THR A 43 -10.64 19.70 -1.74
C THR A 43 -10.28 18.91 -0.48
N ARG A 44 -9.98 19.61 0.59
CA ARG A 44 -9.68 19.02 1.91
C ARG A 44 -10.88 18.26 2.47
N GLU A 45 -12.09 18.83 2.41
CA GLU A 45 -13.30 18.16 2.86
C GLU A 45 -13.59 16.88 2.07
N LYS A 46 -13.42 16.92 0.76
CA LYS A 46 -13.56 15.73 -0.09
C LYS A 46 -12.51 14.66 0.19
N ALA A 47 -11.24 15.03 0.42
CA ALA A 47 -10.19 14.12 0.81
C ALA A 47 -10.52 13.43 2.15
N ILE A 48 -11.02 14.17 3.14
CA ILE A 48 -11.47 13.61 4.42
C ILE A 48 -12.68 12.69 4.23
N THR A 49 -13.61 13.05 3.36
CA THR A 49 -14.76 12.20 3.01
C THR A 49 -14.29 10.87 2.42
N LYS A 50 -13.32 10.90 1.51
CA LYS A 50 -12.74 9.69 0.90
C LYS A 50 -12.10 8.78 1.96
N LEU A 51 -11.34 9.35 2.92
CA LEU A 51 -10.78 8.59 4.04
C LEU A 51 -11.84 8.00 4.97
N ASN A 52 -12.97 8.69 5.18
CA ASN A 52 -14.03 8.23 6.06
C ASN A 52 -14.73 6.96 5.55
N VAL A 53 -14.68 6.72 4.25
CA VAL A 53 -15.37 5.59 3.59
C VAL A 53 -14.39 4.58 2.98
N ILE A 54 -13.08 4.72 3.26
CA ILE A 54 -12.10 3.70 2.87
C ILE A 54 -12.39 2.39 3.62
N THR A 55 -12.38 1.28 2.90
CA THR A 55 -12.69 -0.04 3.48
C THR A 55 -11.40 -0.82 3.71
N PRO A 56 -11.01 -1.13 4.95
CA PRO A 56 -9.85 -1.97 5.23
C PRO A 56 -10.21 -3.46 5.21
N HIS A 57 -9.32 -4.26 4.65
CA HIS A 57 -9.35 -5.72 4.65
C HIS A 57 -8.05 -6.27 5.20
N ILE A 58 -8.12 -7.07 6.28
CA ILE A 58 -6.95 -7.48 7.06
C ILE A 58 -6.94 -9.00 7.22
N GLY A 59 -5.82 -9.61 6.85
CA GLY A 59 -5.53 -11.02 7.01
C GLY A 59 -6.08 -11.90 5.88
N TYR A 60 -7.34 -12.20 5.91
CA TYR A 60 -8.00 -13.11 4.97
C TYR A 60 -9.48 -12.75 4.78
N PRO A 61 -10.08 -13.08 3.63
CA PRO A 61 -11.49 -12.81 3.39
C PRO A 61 -12.39 -13.72 4.28
N GLU A 62 -13.47 -13.17 4.79
CA GLU A 62 -14.45 -13.94 5.58
C GLU A 62 -15.16 -15.03 4.75
N LYS A 63 -15.28 -14.81 3.45
CA LYS A 63 -15.87 -15.74 2.49
C LYS A 63 -14.96 -15.95 1.31
N LEU A 64 -14.81 -17.20 0.90
CA LEU A 64 -14.12 -17.51 -0.36
C LEU A 64 -14.87 -16.89 -1.56
N PRO A 65 -14.13 -16.52 -2.62
CA PRO A 65 -14.76 -16.04 -3.85
C PRO A 65 -15.79 -17.03 -4.38
N GLU A 66 -16.92 -16.56 -4.88
CA GLU A 66 -18.02 -17.41 -5.44
C GLU A 66 -17.56 -18.38 -6.56
N THR A 67 -16.42 -18.06 -7.16
CA THR A 67 -15.82 -18.90 -8.22
C THR A 67 -14.93 -20.00 -7.66
N TYR A 68 -14.61 -20.01 -6.36
CA TYR A 68 -13.62 -20.92 -5.79
C TYR A 68 -14.00 -22.40 -6.02
N ASP A 69 -15.20 -22.80 -5.64
CA ASP A 69 -15.68 -24.17 -5.78
C ASP A 69 -15.91 -24.59 -7.25
N LYS A 70 -15.97 -23.61 -8.17
CA LYS A 70 -16.14 -23.85 -9.61
C LYS A 70 -14.81 -24.11 -10.32
N LYS A 71 -13.68 -23.67 -9.73
CA LYS A 71 -12.33 -23.78 -10.31
C LYS A 71 -11.71 -25.15 -10.02
N ILE A 72 -12.28 -26.18 -10.61
CA ILE A 72 -11.84 -27.58 -10.44
C ILE A 72 -11.01 -28.00 -11.66
N ILE A 73 -9.86 -28.62 -11.41
CA ILE A 73 -9.03 -29.23 -12.43
C ILE A 73 -9.58 -30.63 -12.73
N ASP A 74 -9.83 -30.93 -13.99
CA ASP A 74 -10.24 -32.23 -14.48
C ASP A 74 -9.05 -32.99 -15.01
N GLU A 75 -8.69 -34.10 -14.37
CA GLU A 75 -7.53 -34.93 -14.72
C GLU A 75 -7.60 -35.55 -16.10
N ASN A 76 -8.81 -35.67 -16.67
CA ASN A 76 -9.04 -36.25 -18.00
C ASN A 76 -8.85 -35.21 -19.14
N LEU A 77 -8.65 -33.96 -18.80
CA LEU A 77 -8.45 -32.88 -19.77
C LEU A 77 -6.98 -32.46 -19.84
N SER A 78 -6.60 -31.97 -20.99
CA SER A 78 -5.28 -31.35 -21.16
C SER A 78 -5.13 -30.06 -20.33
N LEU A 79 -3.89 -29.62 -20.14
CA LEU A 79 -3.60 -28.32 -19.49
C LEU A 79 -4.33 -27.16 -20.17
N VAL A 80 -4.39 -27.15 -21.51
CA VAL A 80 -5.05 -26.09 -22.28
C VAL A 80 -6.54 -26.07 -22.04
N GLU A 81 -7.20 -27.24 -22.09
CA GLU A 81 -8.63 -27.35 -21.83
C GLU A 81 -9.00 -26.94 -20.39
N ASN A 82 -8.21 -27.36 -19.40
CA ASN A 82 -8.37 -26.90 -18.02
C ASN A 82 -8.20 -25.38 -17.90
N ALA A 83 -7.15 -24.81 -18.51
CA ALA A 83 -6.93 -23.38 -18.51
C ALA A 83 -8.10 -22.61 -19.15
N GLN A 84 -8.64 -23.08 -20.27
CA GLN A 84 -9.81 -22.49 -20.92
C GLN A 84 -11.03 -22.49 -19.99
N LYS A 85 -11.34 -23.61 -19.34
CA LYS A 85 -12.43 -23.70 -18.36
C LYS A 85 -12.28 -22.69 -17.22
N LEU A 86 -11.06 -22.54 -16.66
CA LEU A 86 -10.80 -21.57 -15.60
C LEU A 86 -11.00 -20.13 -16.08
N VAL A 87 -10.60 -19.83 -17.31
CA VAL A 87 -10.80 -18.52 -17.94
C VAL A 87 -12.29 -18.24 -18.16
N GLU A 88 -13.06 -19.23 -18.68
CA GLU A 88 -14.51 -19.10 -18.88
C GLU A 88 -15.25 -18.80 -17.57
N ILE A 89 -14.89 -19.47 -16.46
CA ILE A 89 -15.45 -19.20 -15.13
C ILE A 89 -15.15 -17.75 -14.71
N SER A 90 -13.93 -17.29 -14.93
CA SER A 90 -13.50 -15.95 -14.56
C SER A 90 -14.20 -14.87 -15.41
N ILE A 91 -14.35 -15.10 -16.71
CA ILE A 91 -15.09 -14.21 -17.62
C ILE A 91 -16.58 -14.15 -17.24
N ALA A 92 -17.21 -15.31 -17.02
CA ALA A 92 -18.61 -15.37 -16.61
C ALA A 92 -18.86 -14.61 -15.29
N HIS A 93 -17.94 -14.73 -14.32
CA HIS A 93 -18.00 -13.97 -13.08
C HIS A 93 -17.87 -12.46 -13.33
N SER A 94 -16.91 -12.03 -14.16
CA SER A 94 -16.74 -10.63 -14.50
C SER A 94 -17.98 -10.03 -15.17
N TRP A 95 -18.59 -10.74 -16.12
CA TRP A 95 -19.85 -10.34 -16.75
C TRP A 95 -21.03 -10.32 -15.78
N SER A 96 -21.03 -11.19 -14.78
CA SER A 96 -22.09 -11.21 -13.77
C SER A 96 -22.17 -9.94 -12.93
N LYS A 97 -21.10 -9.14 -12.90
CA LYS A 97 -21.02 -7.85 -12.18
C LYS A 97 -21.59 -6.68 -12.99
N TRP A 98 -21.84 -6.88 -14.29
CA TRP A 98 -22.36 -5.82 -15.15
C TRP A 98 -23.66 -5.23 -14.61
N ASN A 99 -23.76 -3.91 -14.54
CA ASN A 99 -24.89 -3.18 -13.99
C ASN A 99 -25.24 -3.50 -12.52
N LYS A 100 -24.29 -4.01 -11.75
CA LYS A 100 -24.45 -4.20 -10.30
C LYS A 100 -23.64 -3.17 -9.54
N PRO A 101 -24.04 -2.82 -8.31
CA PRO A 101 -23.18 -2.03 -7.42
C PRO A 101 -21.84 -2.73 -7.20
N VAL A 102 -20.80 -1.93 -6.95
CA VAL A 102 -19.47 -2.46 -6.61
C VAL A 102 -19.55 -3.23 -5.29
N ASP A 103 -19.05 -4.46 -5.29
CA ASP A 103 -18.91 -5.27 -4.08
C ASP A 103 -17.54 -5.00 -3.44
N ARG A 104 -17.53 -4.20 -2.38
CA ARG A 104 -16.33 -3.83 -1.64
C ARG A 104 -15.83 -4.94 -0.69
N SER A 105 -16.46 -6.11 -0.67
CA SER A 105 -15.97 -7.26 0.11
C SER A 105 -15.02 -8.16 -0.68
N GLU A 106 -14.89 -7.94 -1.98
CA GLU A 106 -14.03 -8.76 -2.83
C GLU A 106 -12.54 -8.46 -2.62
N TRP A 107 -11.76 -9.54 -2.58
CA TRP A 107 -10.30 -9.50 -2.53
C TRP A 107 -9.71 -9.87 -3.89
N HIS A 108 -8.71 -9.09 -4.34
CA HIS A 108 -8.00 -9.36 -5.59
C HIS A 108 -6.66 -10.07 -5.38
N MET A 109 -6.25 -10.21 -4.12
CA MET A 109 -4.97 -10.79 -3.75
C MET A 109 -5.17 -11.93 -2.75
N PRO A 110 -4.57 -13.13 -2.95
CA PRO A 110 -4.74 -14.24 -2.03
C PRO A 110 -4.00 -13.98 -0.70
N ALA A 111 -4.52 -14.55 0.40
CA ALA A 111 -4.00 -14.34 1.75
C ALA A 111 -2.52 -14.78 1.95
N HIS A 112 -1.99 -15.64 1.09
CA HIS A 112 -0.59 -16.12 1.16
C HIS A 112 0.41 -15.23 0.40
N MET A 113 -0.02 -14.13 -0.20
CA MET A 113 0.86 -13.22 -0.90
C MET A 113 1.47 -12.19 0.07
N VAL A 114 2.81 -12.09 0.08
CA VAL A 114 3.52 -11.05 0.83
C VAL A 114 3.46 -9.75 0.03
N ASN A 115 2.34 -9.07 0.13
CA ASN A 115 2.05 -7.79 -0.52
C ASN A 115 0.85 -7.12 0.15
N ALA A 116 0.57 -5.87 -0.24
CA ALA A 116 -0.62 -5.11 0.09
C ALA A 116 -1.07 -4.33 -1.15
N TYR A 117 -2.27 -3.75 -1.12
CA TYR A 117 -2.71 -2.86 -2.20
C TYR A 117 -3.83 -1.93 -1.77
N TYR A 118 -3.90 -0.77 -2.43
CA TYR A 118 -5.06 0.09 -2.48
C TYR A 118 -5.78 -0.11 -3.82
N ASP A 119 -7.10 -0.27 -3.79
CA ASP A 119 -7.95 -0.31 -4.98
C ASP A 119 -8.76 1.00 -5.08
N PRO A 120 -8.43 1.89 -6.05
CA PRO A 120 -9.13 3.16 -6.19
C PRO A 120 -10.58 3.01 -6.63
N GLN A 121 -10.94 1.94 -7.37
CA GLN A 121 -12.30 1.72 -7.85
C GLN A 121 -13.23 1.22 -6.74
N GLN A 122 -12.68 0.58 -5.73
CA GLN A 122 -13.42 0.11 -4.56
C GLN A 122 -13.18 0.99 -3.32
N ASN A 123 -12.23 1.92 -3.38
CA ASN A 123 -11.74 2.71 -2.26
C ASN A 123 -11.46 1.83 -1.04
N GLN A 124 -10.62 0.80 -1.24
CA GLN A 124 -10.26 -0.17 -0.22
C GLN A 124 -8.76 -0.37 -0.11
N ILE A 125 -8.29 -0.73 1.08
CA ILE A 125 -6.93 -1.16 1.38
C ILE A 125 -6.94 -2.61 1.85
N VAL A 126 -6.00 -3.42 1.35
CA VAL A 126 -5.97 -4.85 1.61
C VAL A 126 -4.59 -5.29 2.06
N PHE A 127 -4.54 -5.99 3.20
CA PHE A 127 -3.32 -6.53 3.83
C PHE A 127 -3.47 -8.04 4.02
N PRO A 128 -3.01 -8.87 3.07
CA PRO A 128 -3.02 -10.32 3.19
C PRO A 128 -2.24 -10.82 4.41
N ALA A 129 -2.64 -11.95 5.00
CA ALA A 129 -2.02 -12.50 6.21
C ALA A 129 -0.50 -12.73 6.06
N ALA A 130 -0.02 -13.02 4.87
CA ALA A 130 1.40 -13.30 4.63
C ALA A 130 2.31 -12.08 4.83
N ILE A 131 1.85 -10.83 4.62
CA ILE A 131 2.65 -9.65 4.93
C ILE A 131 2.57 -9.28 6.42
N LEU A 132 1.57 -9.76 7.14
CA LEU A 132 1.34 -9.50 8.56
C LEU A 132 2.17 -10.45 9.44
N GLN A 133 3.45 -10.60 9.11
CA GLN A 133 4.45 -11.41 9.81
C GLN A 133 5.80 -10.68 9.82
N ALA A 134 6.70 -11.12 10.71
CA ALA A 134 8.06 -10.56 10.75
C ALA A 134 8.76 -10.65 9.39
N PRO A 135 9.52 -9.61 8.98
CA PRO A 135 9.87 -8.42 9.74
C PRO A 135 8.85 -7.28 9.67
N PHE A 136 7.76 -7.40 8.88
CA PHE A 136 6.78 -6.34 8.72
C PHE A 136 5.97 -6.12 10.01
N TYR A 137 5.51 -7.22 10.61
CA TYR A 137 4.69 -7.20 11.81
C TYR A 137 4.96 -8.42 12.70
N ASP A 138 4.99 -8.19 13.99
CA ASP A 138 4.90 -9.23 15.02
C ASP A 138 4.29 -8.61 16.28
N ILE A 139 3.30 -9.28 16.87
CA ILE A 139 2.64 -8.80 18.11
C ILE A 139 3.62 -8.71 19.29
N ALA A 140 4.71 -9.47 19.26
CA ALA A 140 5.77 -9.43 20.26
C ALA A 140 6.87 -8.38 19.94
N GLN A 141 6.81 -7.76 18.78
CA GLN A 141 7.74 -6.71 18.34
C GLN A 141 7.38 -5.39 19.02
N SER A 142 8.36 -4.49 19.22
CA SER A 142 8.07 -3.16 19.77
C SER A 142 7.09 -2.41 18.87
N SER A 143 6.30 -1.53 19.47
CA SER A 143 5.36 -0.68 18.73
C SER A 143 6.10 0.15 17.67
N SER A 144 7.25 0.75 18.01
CA SER A 144 8.08 1.52 17.09
C SER A 144 8.53 0.71 15.88
N ALA A 145 8.97 -0.54 16.09
CA ALA A 145 9.36 -1.42 15.00
C ALA A 145 8.15 -1.83 14.13
N ASN A 146 6.98 -2.10 14.74
CA ASN A 146 5.74 -2.38 14.00
C ASN A 146 5.29 -1.17 13.17
N TYR A 147 5.40 0.06 13.70
CA TYR A 147 5.10 1.27 12.91
C TYR A 147 6.10 1.50 11.79
N GLY A 148 7.39 1.23 11.99
CA GLY A 148 8.40 1.30 10.93
C GLY A 148 8.29 0.17 9.90
N GLY A 149 7.66 -0.94 10.25
CA GLY A 149 7.36 -2.06 9.36
C GLY A 149 5.98 -1.95 8.72
N ILE A 150 5.02 -2.71 9.26
CA ILE A 150 3.64 -2.75 8.71
C ILE A 150 2.94 -1.40 8.79
N GLY A 151 3.25 -0.56 9.77
CA GLY A 151 2.69 0.79 9.87
C GLY A 151 3.02 1.65 8.67
N ALA A 152 4.27 1.63 8.21
CA ALA A 152 4.69 2.33 7.00
C ALA A 152 3.98 1.79 5.76
N VAL A 153 3.75 0.47 5.66
CA VAL A 153 2.99 -0.15 4.56
C VAL A 153 1.52 0.25 4.62
N ILE A 154 0.88 0.19 5.79
CA ILE A 154 -0.52 0.62 5.97
C ILE A 154 -0.71 2.06 5.49
N ALA A 155 0.17 2.95 5.94
CA ALA A 155 0.09 4.34 5.59
C ALA A 155 0.45 4.59 4.10
N HIS A 156 1.33 3.76 3.50
CA HIS A 156 1.60 3.75 2.06
C HIS A 156 0.33 3.44 1.26
N GLU A 157 -0.40 2.38 1.62
CA GLU A 157 -1.65 2.03 0.92
C GLU A 157 -2.73 3.11 1.08
N ILE A 158 -2.83 3.74 2.25
CA ILE A 158 -3.72 4.89 2.45
C ILE A 158 -3.29 6.07 1.57
N SER A 159 -1.97 6.29 1.39
CA SER A 159 -1.43 7.37 0.55
C SER A 159 -1.84 7.23 -0.91
N HIS A 160 -1.98 6.00 -1.40
CA HIS A 160 -2.45 5.73 -2.76
C HIS A 160 -3.84 6.30 -3.05
N ALA A 161 -4.65 6.59 -2.04
CA ALA A 161 -5.91 7.30 -2.23
C ALA A 161 -5.72 8.73 -2.77
N PHE A 162 -4.51 9.31 -2.59
CA PHE A 162 -4.16 10.70 -2.87
C PHE A 162 -2.92 10.87 -3.73
N ASP A 163 -2.32 9.79 -4.23
CA ASP A 163 -1.19 9.83 -5.15
C ASP A 163 -1.61 10.31 -6.56
N THR A 164 -0.68 10.29 -7.52
CA THR A 164 -0.94 10.75 -8.89
C THR A 164 -2.00 9.94 -9.64
N ASN A 165 -2.31 8.72 -9.19
CA ASN A 165 -3.33 7.85 -9.75
C ASN A 165 -4.64 7.93 -8.95
N GLY A 166 -4.57 7.69 -7.64
CA GLY A 166 -5.73 7.64 -6.75
C GLY A 166 -6.45 8.97 -6.62
N ALA A 167 -5.74 10.09 -6.77
CA ALA A 167 -6.31 11.44 -6.80
C ALA A 167 -7.38 11.63 -7.91
N SER A 168 -7.36 10.79 -8.95
CA SER A 168 -8.33 10.82 -10.04
C SER A 168 -9.67 10.15 -9.71
N PHE A 169 -9.79 9.46 -8.57
CA PHE A 169 -10.99 8.74 -8.15
C PHE A 169 -11.62 9.38 -6.92
N ASP A 170 -12.95 9.55 -6.97
CA ASP A 170 -13.72 10.04 -5.83
C ASP A 170 -13.92 8.98 -4.73
N GLU A 171 -14.65 9.32 -3.67
CA GLU A 171 -14.95 8.44 -2.53
C GLU A 171 -15.78 7.19 -2.90
N ASN A 172 -16.41 7.20 -4.06
CA ASN A 172 -17.22 6.09 -4.58
C ASN A 172 -16.45 5.20 -5.56
N GLY A 173 -15.18 5.53 -5.85
CA GLY A 173 -14.37 4.83 -6.83
C GLY A 173 -14.66 5.21 -8.28
N SER A 174 -15.37 6.33 -8.49
CA SER A 174 -15.64 6.86 -9.82
C SER A 174 -14.49 7.74 -10.30
N LEU A 175 -14.08 7.56 -11.55
CA LEU A 175 -13.09 8.41 -12.19
C LEU A 175 -13.70 9.81 -12.37
N LYS A 176 -13.32 10.73 -11.51
CA LYS A 176 -13.88 12.07 -11.44
C LYS A 176 -12.87 13.05 -10.88
N ASN A 177 -12.64 14.15 -11.61
CA ASN A 177 -11.84 15.24 -11.05
C ASN A 177 -12.63 15.94 -9.93
N TRP A 178 -12.05 15.92 -8.72
CA TRP A 178 -12.60 16.56 -7.51
C TRP A 178 -11.64 17.59 -6.91
N TRP A 179 -10.49 17.78 -7.54
CA TRP A 179 -9.48 18.78 -7.17
C TRP A 179 -9.80 20.12 -7.82
N THR A 180 -9.46 21.24 -7.17
CA THR A 180 -9.37 22.53 -7.86
C THR A 180 -8.14 22.54 -8.78
N GLU A 181 -8.12 23.42 -9.76
CA GLU A 181 -6.97 23.56 -10.67
C GLU A 181 -5.71 24.00 -9.90
N ASP A 182 -5.87 24.93 -8.95
CA ASP A 182 -4.76 25.42 -8.12
C ASP A 182 -4.21 24.33 -7.20
N ASP A 183 -5.05 23.53 -6.56
CA ASP A 183 -4.62 22.41 -5.72
C ASP A 183 -3.88 21.35 -6.54
N TYR A 184 -4.39 21.06 -7.74
CA TYR A 184 -3.74 20.11 -8.63
C TYR A 184 -2.37 20.60 -9.08
N ALA A 185 -2.23 21.90 -9.41
CA ALA A 185 -0.96 22.52 -9.75
C ALA A 185 0.02 22.48 -8.56
N ALA A 186 -0.44 22.78 -7.35
CA ALA A 186 0.36 22.72 -6.14
C ALA A 186 0.78 21.28 -5.79
N PHE A 187 -0.08 20.30 -6.02
CA PHE A 187 0.25 18.88 -5.87
C PHE A 187 1.33 18.47 -6.89
N LYS A 188 1.16 18.86 -8.16
CA LYS A 188 2.12 18.57 -9.22
C LYS A 188 3.50 19.14 -8.91
N GLU A 189 3.60 20.39 -8.44
CA GLU A 189 4.89 20.99 -8.04
C GLU A 189 5.59 20.15 -6.95
N ARG A 190 4.85 19.59 -6.01
CA ARG A 190 5.39 18.72 -4.95
C ARG A 190 5.86 17.39 -5.48
N THR A 191 5.07 16.77 -6.36
CA THR A 191 5.42 15.48 -6.97
C THR A 191 6.59 15.60 -7.95
N ASP A 192 6.75 16.73 -8.66
CA ASP A 192 7.90 16.99 -9.51
C ASP A 192 9.22 17.00 -8.70
N LYS A 193 9.21 17.50 -7.48
CA LYS A 193 10.39 17.45 -6.57
C LYS A 193 10.74 16.00 -6.19
N ILE A 194 9.73 15.14 -6.03
CA ILE A 194 9.94 13.72 -5.75
C ILE A 194 10.48 13.01 -7.01
N VAL A 195 9.97 13.35 -8.19
CA VAL A 195 10.55 12.87 -9.46
C VAL A 195 12.04 13.14 -9.51
N ASP A 196 12.44 14.40 -9.22
CA ASP A 196 13.84 14.83 -9.28
C ASP A 196 14.73 14.09 -8.27
N GLN A 197 14.21 13.72 -7.09
CA GLN A 197 14.96 12.95 -6.08
C GLN A 197 15.32 11.54 -6.56
N PHE A 198 14.47 10.94 -7.40
CA PHE A 198 14.65 9.56 -7.84
C PHE A 198 15.23 9.44 -9.25
N GLU A 199 15.15 10.51 -10.07
CA GLU A 199 15.58 10.49 -11.47
C GLU A 199 17.06 10.16 -11.62
N GLY A 200 17.37 9.19 -12.45
CA GLY A 200 18.74 8.82 -12.80
C GLY A 200 19.53 8.08 -11.73
N LEU A 201 18.93 7.73 -10.57
CA LEU A 201 19.59 6.94 -9.54
C LEU A 201 20.01 5.56 -10.09
N ASP A 202 21.16 5.09 -9.64
CA ASP A 202 21.78 3.89 -10.19
C ASP A 202 21.19 2.60 -9.57
N SER A 203 20.86 1.65 -10.42
CA SER A 203 20.49 0.29 -10.05
C SER A 203 21.29 -0.72 -10.90
N TYR A 204 22.50 -1.04 -10.43
CA TYR A 204 23.43 -1.94 -11.13
C TYR A 204 23.70 -1.53 -12.58
N GLY A 205 23.84 -0.23 -12.84
CA GLY A 205 24.08 0.33 -14.19
C GLY A 205 22.81 0.74 -14.95
N ALA A 206 21.63 0.24 -14.59
CA ALA A 206 20.36 0.82 -15.05
C ALA A 206 20.03 2.08 -14.28
N LYS A 207 19.20 2.95 -14.86
CA LYS A 207 18.79 4.21 -14.24
C LYS A 207 17.31 4.17 -13.87
N VAL A 208 17.00 4.64 -12.65
CA VAL A 208 15.63 4.80 -12.18
C VAL A 208 14.97 5.92 -13.00
N ASN A 209 13.74 5.69 -13.43
CA ASN A 209 12.89 6.70 -14.04
C ASN A 209 11.99 7.31 -12.95
N GLY A 210 12.29 8.51 -12.51
CA GLY A 210 11.56 9.18 -11.44
C GLY A 210 10.09 9.42 -11.79
N LYS A 211 9.75 9.63 -13.08
CA LYS A 211 8.36 9.79 -13.52
C LYS A 211 7.58 8.48 -13.50
N LEU A 212 8.22 7.35 -13.83
CA LEU A 212 7.60 6.03 -13.76
C LEU A 212 7.27 5.67 -12.31
N THR A 213 8.16 6.02 -11.39
CA THR A 213 8.07 5.60 -9.98
C THR A 213 7.41 6.62 -9.06
N VAL A 214 6.96 7.78 -9.56
CA VAL A 214 6.50 8.90 -8.72
C VAL A 214 5.31 8.55 -7.84
N SER A 215 4.34 7.79 -8.33
CA SER A 215 3.15 7.39 -7.56
C SER A 215 3.56 6.63 -6.29
N GLU A 216 4.41 5.62 -6.46
CA GLU A 216 4.93 4.79 -5.38
C GLU A 216 5.83 5.59 -4.42
N ASN A 217 6.68 6.47 -4.95
CA ASN A 217 7.55 7.29 -4.12
C ASN A 217 6.77 8.32 -3.28
N VAL A 218 5.68 8.87 -3.82
CA VAL A 218 4.74 9.72 -3.09
C VAL A 218 4.06 8.94 -1.98
N ALA A 219 3.62 7.71 -2.27
CA ALA A 219 2.99 6.82 -1.30
C ALA A 219 3.98 6.42 -0.19
N ASP A 220 5.23 6.10 -0.52
CA ASP A 220 6.29 5.81 0.47
C ASP A 220 6.57 7.00 1.39
N LEU A 221 6.73 8.19 0.82
CA LEU A 221 7.03 9.40 1.61
C LEU A 221 5.87 9.77 2.52
N GLY A 222 4.64 9.75 2.00
CA GLY A 222 3.42 9.98 2.76
C GLY A 222 3.21 8.91 3.84
N GLY A 223 3.49 7.65 3.49
CA GLY A 223 3.40 6.50 4.38
C GLY A 223 4.32 6.61 5.58
N VAL A 224 5.61 6.85 5.34
CA VAL A 224 6.60 7.00 6.43
C VAL A 224 6.28 8.21 7.28
N ALA A 225 5.91 9.35 6.69
CA ALA A 225 5.55 10.55 7.43
C ALA A 225 4.37 10.32 8.38
N CYS A 226 3.34 9.61 7.90
CA CYS A 226 2.16 9.31 8.66
C CYS A 226 2.43 8.27 9.76
N ALA A 227 3.17 7.20 9.42
CA ALA A 227 3.53 6.15 10.38
C ALA A 227 4.44 6.68 11.50
N LEU A 228 5.38 7.57 11.18
CA LEU A 228 6.24 8.22 12.17
C LEU A 228 5.43 9.10 13.13
N GLU A 229 4.47 9.86 12.63
CA GLU A 229 3.59 10.69 13.45
C GLU A 229 2.68 9.83 14.34
N ALA A 230 2.16 8.71 13.82
CA ALA A 230 1.39 7.76 14.61
C ALA A 230 2.25 7.12 15.71
N ALA A 231 3.47 6.69 15.39
CA ALA A 231 4.39 6.08 16.35
C ALA A 231 4.77 7.03 17.49
N LYS A 232 4.91 8.33 17.20
CA LYS A 232 5.21 9.36 18.22
C LYS A 232 4.11 9.55 19.28
N ARG A 233 2.92 8.95 19.10
CA ARG A 233 1.86 8.97 20.09
C ARG A 233 2.10 7.97 21.23
N ASP A 234 2.99 7.01 21.04
CA ASP A 234 3.34 6.01 22.03
C ASP A 234 4.42 6.56 22.98
N GLU A 235 4.25 6.33 24.30
CA GLU A 235 5.17 6.83 25.32
C GLU A 235 6.59 6.24 25.17
N ASP A 236 6.70 4.98 24.72
CA ASP A 236 7.97 4.26 24.52
C ASP A 236 8.51 4.38 23.10
N PHE A 237 8.14 5.43 22.35
CA PHE A 237 8.55 5.60 20.97
C PHE A 237 10.07 5.74 20.81
N SER A 238 10.64 4.90 19.93
CA SER A 238 12.04 4.91 19.54
C SER A 238 12.18 5.23 18.04
N VAL A 239 12.71 6.40 17.72
CA VAL A 239 13.06 6.83 16.35
C VAL A 239 13.98 5.81 15.70
N ARG A 240 14.96 5.31 16.47
CA ARG A 240 15.97 4.36 16.01
C ARG A 240 15.34 3.02 15.58
N GLU A 241 14.48 2.44 16.39
CA GLU A 241 13.81 1.17 16.08
C GLU A 241 12.87 1.32 14.88
N PHE A 242 12.16 2.44 14.79
CA PHE A 242 11.30 2.74 13.66
C PHE A 242 12.07 2.69 12.34
N PHE A 243 13.13 3.49 12.20
CA PHE A 243 13.88 3.56 10.94
C PHE A 243 14.72 2.31 10.66
N ILE A 244 15.24 1.62 11.69
CA ILE A 244 15.93 0.34 11.49
C ILE A 244 14.96 -0.70 10.93
N ASN A 245 13.73 -0.79 11.46
CA ASN A 245 12.78 -1.77 10.93
C ASN A 245 12.27 -1.36 9.55
N PHE A 246 12.04 -0.07 9.29
CA PHE A 246 11.74 0.41 7.95
C PHE A 246 12.80 0.00 6.93
N ALA A 247 14.07 0.17 7.26
CA ALA A 247 15.16 -0.30 6.38
C ALA A 247 15.21 -1.84 6.29
N THR A 248 14.82 -2.54 7.35
CA THR A 248 14.85 -4.00 7.40
C THR A 248 13.84 -4.64 6.46
N ILE A 249 12.63 -4.11 6.36
CA ILE A 249 11.58 -4.66 5.47
C ILE A 249 11.95 -4.57 4.00
N TRP A 250 12.80 -3.60 3.61
CA TRP A 250 13.24 -3.40 2.22
C TRP A 250 14.54 -4.14 1.86
N ARG A 251 15.12 -4.93 2.77
CA ARG A 251 16.32 -5.71 2.45
C ARG A 251 16.02 -6.75 1.38
N THR A 252 16.64 -6.59 0.22
CA THR A 252 16.44 -7.43 -0.95
C THR A 252 17.76 -8.02 -1.42
N LYS A 253 17.74 -9.31 -1.80
CA LYS A 253 18.84 -9.98 -2.48
C LYS A 253 18.31 -10.59 -3.79
N ALA A 254 18.81 -10.13 -4.92
CA ALA A 254 18.43 -10.61 -6.24
C ALA A 254 19.64 -10.59 -7.18
N ARG A 255 19.48 -11.16 -8.38
CA ARG A 255 20.50 -11.09 -9.44
C ARG A 255 20.53 -9.67 -10.01
N GLU A 256 21.69 -9.21 -10.44
CA GLU A 256 21.88 -7.86 -10.97
C GLU A 256 21.01 -7.62 -12.22
N GLU A 257 20.95 -8.59 -13.15
CA GLU A 257 20.15 -8.48 -14.37
C GLU A 257 18.65 -8.32 -14.05
N TYR A 258 18.15 -8.98 -13.01
CA TYR A 258 16.78 -8.84 -12.55
C TYR A 258 16.53 -7.45 -11.96
N MET A 259 17.47 -6.93 -11.17
CA MET A 259 17.37 -5.58 -10.61
C MET A 259 17.45 -4.49 -11.69
N GLN A 260 18.28 -4.69 -12.72
CA GLN A 260 18.33 -3.81 -13.89
C GLN A 260 17.01 -3.82 -14.66
N MET A 261 16.44 -5.00 -14.89
CA MET A 261 15.13 -5.13 -15.54
C MET A 261 14.04 -4.39 -14.76
N LEU A 262 13.94 -4.63 -13.46
CA LEU A 262 12.96 -3.94 -12.59
C LEU A 262 13.10 -2.42 -12.64
N ALA A 263 14.32 -1.88 -12.59
CA ALA A 263 14.54 -0.44 -12.67
C ALA A 263 13.99 0.19 -13.98
N SER A 264 13.77 -0.63 -15.01
CA SER A 264 13.28 -0.17 -16.31
C SER A 264 11.76 -0.32 -16.50
N VAL A 265 11.10 -1.25 -15.77
CA VAL A 265 9.69 -1.62 -16.02
C VAL A 265 8.80 -1.55 -14.79
N ASP A 266 9.36 -1.61 -13.57
CA ASP A 266 8.61 -1.58 -12.32
C ASP A 266 8.21 -0.13 -11.98
N VAL A 267 6.98 0.04 -11.53
CA VAL A 267 6.49 1.33 -11.02
C VAL A 267 7.05 1.69 -9.65
N HIS A 268 7.66 0.70 -8.97
CA HIS A 268 8.37 0.91 -7.70
C HIS A 268 9.85 1.22 -7.95
N ALA A 269 10.39 2.16 -7.21
CA ALA A 269 11.83 2.35 -7.17
C ALA A 269 12.52 1.12 -6.54
N PRO A 270 13.77 0.80 -6.92
CA PRO A 270 14.54 -0.26 -6.26
C PRO A 270 14.58 -0.10 -4.74
N ALA A 271 14.46 -1.21 -3.99
CA ALA A 271 14.37 -1.24 -2.53
C ALA A 271 15.43 -0.38 -1.81
N LYS A 272 16.67 -0.36 -2.34
CA LYS A 272 17.73 0.53 -1.87
C LYS A 272 17.30 2.00 -1.84
N TRP A 273 16.59 2.45 -2.87
CA TRP A 273 16.20 3.84 -3.01
C TRP A 273 14.88 4.14 -2.32
N ARG A 274 13.96 3.18 -2.25
CA ARG A 274 12.78 3.25 -1.37
C ARG A 274 13.17 3.46 0.10
N THR A 275 14.33 2.97 0.53
CA THR A 275 14.86 3.24 1.85
C THR A 275 15.62 4.55 1.89
N ASN A 276 16.74 4.65 1.16
CA ASN A 276 17.74 5.70 1.37
C ASN A 276 17.22 7.10 0.98
N VAL A 277 16.44 7.22 -0.10
CA VAL A 277 15.86 8.50 -0.50
C VAL A 277 14.74 8.91 0.43
N ILE A 278 13.88 7.96 0.80
CA ILE A 278 12.74 8.29 1.67
C ILE A 278 13.23 8.77 3.04
N VAL A 279 14.12 8.03 3.71
CA VAL A 279 14.58 8.42 5.06
C VAL A 279 15.33 9.77 5.08
N SER A 280 15.98 10.14 3.98
CA SER A 280 16.69 11.43 3.88
C SER A 280 15.77 12.66 3.88
N ASN A 281 14.45 12.48 3.81
CA ASN A 281 13.47 13.56 3.92
C ASN A 281 13.02 13.84 5.37
N PHE A 282 13.57 13.13 6.37
CA PHE A 282 13.14 13.24 7.75
C PHE A 282 14.25 13.76 8.67
N ASP A 283 14.01 14.90 9.30
CA ASP A 283 14.93 15.49 10.29
C ASP A 283 15.19 14.53 11.46
N GLU A 284 14.19 13.74 11.87
CA GLU A 284 14.31 12.74 12.92
C GLU A 284 15.35 11.68 12.59
N PHE A 285 15.40 11.26 11.32
CA PHE A 285 16.42 10.32 10.85
C PHE A 285 17.82 10.93 10.95
N HIS A 286 18.00 12.14 10.43
CA HIS A 286 19.29 12.82 10.45
C HIS A 286 19.80 13.04 11.88
N LYS A 287 18.92 13.44 12.79
CA LYS A 287 19.27 13.66 14.21
C LYS A 287 19.63 12.36 14.94
N GLU A 288 18.89 11.28 14.66
CA GLU A 288 19.10 10.00 15.35
C GLU A 288 20.37 9.28 14.90
N PHE A 289 20.70 9.37 13.61
CA PHE A 289 21.83 8.63 13.03
C PHE A 289 23.08 9.49 12.77
N ASP A 290 23.03 10.77 13.12
CA ASP A 290 24.15 11.73 13.01
C ASP A 290 24.70 11.83 11.56
N VAL A 291 23.79 11.98 10.57
CA VAL A 291 24.09 12.01 9.13
C VAL A 291 23.40 13.18 8.42
#